data_7557d39becef0b8b079d0e8d4e5c03af
#
_entry.id   7557d39becef0b8b079d0e8d4e5c03af
#
_cell.length_a   1.000
_cell.length_b   1.000
_cell.length_c   1.000
_cell.angle_alpha   90.00
_cell.angle_beta   90.00
_cell.angle_gamma   90.00
#
_symmetry.space_group_name_H-M   'P 1'
#
loop_
_entity.id
_entity.type
_entity.pdbx_description
1 polymer ?
#
loop_
_entity_poly.entity_id
_entity_poly.type
_entity_poly.pdbx_seq_one_letter_code
_entity_poly.pdbx_strand_id
1 'polypeptide(L)'
;IISLNCETDFVAKNDTYIALAQALAEVALGTSSLEEFLASDFEGMTVQEKLTEQTGVIGEKIEIGGFKTLEAPFVGSYIHGNKIGALVGLSSAIDGAAELGKSVSMQVASMGATTLSYKDFDPEFVASETEARIAVIEKDNIELGRLGKTLKNVPKYISRAQLTDAVLAEAEEAIKAELKAEGKPEQIWDKILPGKLERFIADNTTLDQEKCLLDQNFIMDDKMNVAQYVASKGDVSVVSFERVSLV
;
A
#
# COMPACT_ATOMS: atom_id res chain seq x y z
N ILE A 1 1.21 -15.92 -4.66
CA ILE A 1 0.57 -15.21 -5.77
C ILE A 1 1.49 -15.20 -6.98
N ILE A 2 0.94 -15.48 -8.15
CA ILE A 2 1.66 -15.44 -9.44
C ILE A 2 0.94 -14.51 -10.42
N SER A 3 1.66 -14.01 -11.42
CA SER A 3 1.07 -13.45 -12.63
C SER A 3 1.45 -14.28 -13.84
N LEU A 4 0.44 -14.69 -14.62
CA LEU A 4 0.60 -15.30 -15.93
C LEU A 4 0.40 -14.22 -16.99
N ASN A 5 1.44 -13.93 -17.76
CA ASN A 5 1.45 -12.85 -18.74
C ASN A 5 1.21 -13.40 -20.16
N CYS A 6 0.50 -12.66 -20.96
CA CYS A 6 0.30 -12.83 -22.40
C CYS A 6 0.42 -11.48 -23.12
N GLU A 7 0.38 -11.46 -24.45
CA GLU A 7 0.60 -10.23 -25.22
C GLU A 7 -0.69 -9.44 -25.44
N THR A 8 -1.85 -10.10 -25.50
CA THR A 8 -3.13 -9.44 -25.79
C THR A 8 -4.17 -9.62 -24.69
N ASP A 9 -5.08 -8.66 -24.60
CA ASP A 9 -6.22 -8.74 -23.69
C ASP A 9 -7.30 -9.75 -24.15
N PHE A 10 -7.27 -10.19 -25.41
CA PHE A 10 -8.13 -11.27 -25.91
C PHE A 10 -7.75 -12.61 -25.24
N VAL A 11 -6.46 -12.93 -25.18
CA VAL A 11 -5.96 -14.12 -24.47
C VAL A 11 -6.20 -13.99 -22.98
N ALA A 12 -5.92 -12.85 -22.38
CA ALA A 12 -6.12 -12.63 -20.95
C ALA A 12 -7.58 -12.78 -20.48
N LYS A 13 -8.55 -12.62 -21.37
CA LYS A 13 -9.99 -12.79 -21.11
C LYS A 13 -10.50 -14.19 -21.44
N ASN A 14 -9.68 -15.05 -22.03
CA ASN A 14 -10.08 -16.41 -22.38
C ASN A 14 -10.23 -17.29 -21.14
N ASP A 15 -11.36 -17.97 -20.99
CA ASP A 15 -11.66 -18.81 -19.83
C ASP A 15 -10.64 -19.94 -19.64
N THR A 16 -10.13 -20.55 -20.73
CA THR A 16 -9.11 -21.60 -20.67
C THR A 16 -7.78 -21.05 -20.13
N TYR A 17 -7.39 -19.84 -20.55
CA TYR A 17 -6.20 -19.16 -20.06
C TYR A 17 -6.32 -18.79 -18.57
N ILE A 18 -7.48 -18.30 -18.15
CA ILE A 18 -7.76 -18.01 -16.75
C ILE A 18 -7.72 -19.29 -15.90
N ALA A 19 -8.30 -20.39 -16.40
CA ALA A 19 -8.25 -21.67 -15.72
C ALA A 19 -6.81 -22.21 -15.59
N LEU A 20 -5.98 -22.05 -16.62
CA LEU A 20 -4.56 -22.39 -16.56
C LEU A 20 -3.84 -21.57 -15.48
N ALA A 21 -4.07 -20.24 -15.42
CA ALA A 21 -3.47 -19.39 -14.42
C ALA A 21 -3.86 -19.81 -12.99
N GLN A 22 -5.12 -20.20 -12.78
CA GLN A 22 -5.60 -20.72 -11.49
C GLN A 22 -4.94 -22.06 -11.13
N ALA A 23 -4.86 -23.00 -12.08
CA ALA A 23 -4.23 -24.29 -11.85
C ALA A 23 -2.72 -24.15 -11.55
N LEU A 24 -2.02 -23.24 -12.23
CA LEU A 24 -0.63 -22.93 -11.95
C LEU A 24 -0.44 -22.27 -10.58
N ALA A 25 -1.41 -21.46 -10.12
CA ALA A 25 -1.36 -20.86 -8.79
C ALA A 25 -1.48 -21.92 -7.68
N GLU A 26 -2.25 -22.99 -7.89
CA GLU A 26 -2.33 -24.13 -6.95
C GLU A 26 -0.98 -24.86 -6.83
N VAL A 27 -0.26 -25.07 -7.94
CA VAL A 27 1.10 -25.64 -7.91
C VAL A 27 2.07 -24.71 -7.18
N ALA A 28 1.96 -23.41 -7.40
CA ALA A 28 2.82 -22.41 -6.76
C ALA A 28 2.70 -22.38 -5.22
N LEU A 29 1.57 -22.82 -4.64
CA LEU A 29 1.38 -22.92 -3.18
C LEU A 29 2.38 -23.87 -2.50
N GLY A 30 2.88 -24.88 -3.21
CA GLY A 30 3.84 -25.84 -2.69
C GLY A 30 5.31 -25.44 -2.87
N THR A 31 5.61 -24.24 -3.38
CA THR A 31 6.95 -23.82 -3.78
C THR A 31 7.38 -22.54 -3.07
N SER A 32 8.69 -22.40 -2.85
CA SER A 32 9.28 -21.26 -2.15
C SER A 32 9.97 -20.25 -3.08
N SER A 33 10.21 -20.63 -4.33
CA SER A 33 10.89 -19.80 -5.31
C SER A 33 10.32 -19.98 -6.72
N LEU A 34 10.54 -18.99 -7.57
CA LEU A 34 10.15 -19.08 -8.98
C LEU A 34 10.84 -20.24 -9.70
N GLU A 35 12.11 -20.51 -9.37
CA GLU A 35 12.88 -21.60 -9.97
C GLU A 35 12.25 -22.97 -9.62
N GLU A 36 11.95 -23.19 -8.33
CA GLU A 36 11.27 -24.39 -7.86
C GLU A 36 9.89 -24.55 -8.51
N PHE A 37 9.13 -23.47 -8.59
CA PHE A 37 7.82 -23.47 -9.25
C PHE A 37 7.91 -23.85 -10.73
N LEU A 38 8.84 -23.27 -11.49
CA LEU A 38 9.01 -23.58 -12.92
C LEU A 38 9.45 -25.03 -13.17
N ALA A 39 10.17 -25.62 -12.22
CA ALA A 39 10.60 -27.02 -12.27
C ALA A 39 9.57 -28.02 -11.74
N SER A 40 8.49 -27.55 -11.11
CA SER A 40 7.44 -28.43 -10.53
C SER A 40 6.66 -29.16 -11.60
N ASP A 41 6.18 -30.36 -11.26
CA ASP A 41 5.30 -31.15 -12.15
C ASP A 41 3.94 -30.50 -12.33
N PHE A 42 3.51 -30.42 -13.56
CA PHE A 42 2.18 -29.98 -13.97
C PHE A 42 1.69 -30.85 -15.13
N GLU A 43 0.73 -31.72 -14.87
CA GLU A 43 0.13 -32.62 -15.86
C GLU A 43 1.14 -33.52 -16.59
N GLY A 44 2.21 -33.97 -15.90
CA GLY A 44 3.22 -34.91 -16.42
C GLY A 44 4.36 -34.23 -17.20
N MET A 45 4.45 -32.91 -17.13
CA MET A 45 5.58 -32.09 -17.63
C MET A 45 5.92 -31.02 -16.59
N THR A 46 7.02 -30.29 -16.77
CA THR A 46 7.32 -29.16 -15.90
C THR A 46 6.43 -27.95 -16.22
N VAL A 47 6.21 -27.06 -15.24
CA VAL A 47 5.52 -25.78 -15.46
C VAL A 47 6.19 -25.02 -16.62
N GLN A 48 7.54 -25.00 -16.68
CA GLN A 48 8.26 -24.35 -17.76
C GLN A 48 7.96 -24.94 -19.14
N GLU A 49 7.86 -26.27 -19.26
CA GLU A 49 7.47 -26.95 -20.50
C GLU A 49 6.04 -26.63 -20.86
N LYS A 50 5.12 -26.56 -19.88
CA LYS A 50 3.73 -26.19 -20.11
C LYS A 50 3.59 -24.77 -20.65
N LEU A 51 4.33 -23.81 -20.12
CA LEU A 51 4.36 -22.44 -20.64
C LEU A 51 4.85 -22.39 -22.08
N THR A 52 5.87 -23.19 -22.42
CA THR A 52 6.37 -23.30 -23.79
C THR A 52 5.36 -23.93 -24.73
N GLU A 53 4.68 -24.99 -24.30
CA GLU A 53 3.58 -25.62 -25.04
C GLU A 53 2.46 -24.61 -25.32
N GLN A 54 2.01 -23.88 -24.28
CA GLN A 54 0.94 -22.90 -24.40
C GLN A 54 1.31 -21.72 -25.31
N THR A 55 2.57 -21.29 -25.28
CA THR A 55 3.09 -20.30 -26.25
C THR A 55 2.92 -20.78 -27.68
N GLY A 56 3.22 -22.06 -27.96
CA GLY A 56 3.02 -22.64 -29.29
C GLY A 56 1.55 -22.81 -29.69
N VAL A 57 0.67 -23.16 -28.74
CA VAL A 57 -0.77 -23.36 -28.98
C VAL A 57 -1.51 -22.03 -29.18
N ILE A 58 -1.21 -21.05 -28.34
CA ILE A 58 -1.88 -19.73 -28.36
C ILE A 58 -1.30 -18.81 -29.42
N GLY A 59 0.00 -18.97 -29.73
CA GLY A 59 0.72 -18.10 -30.67
C GLY A 59 1.17 -16.77 -30.08
N GLU A 60 1.06 -16.59 -28.78
CA GLU A 60 1.56 -15.46 -28.02
C GLU A 60 2.56 -15.92 -26.95
N LYS A 61 3.51 -15.08 -26.58
CA LYS A 61 4.45 -15.38 -25.49
C LYS A 61 3.70 -15.50 -24.17
N ILE A 62 3.80 -16.67 -23.52
CA ILE A 62 3.21 -16.95 -22.23
C ILE A 62 4.32 -17.16 -21.21
N GLU A 63 4.34 -16.36 -20.16
CA GLU A 63 5.39 -16.42 -19.13
C GLU A 63 4.87 -16.04 -17.74
N ILE A 64 5.60 -16.45 -16.69
CA ILE A 64 5.38 -15.96 -15.32
C ILE A 64 6.06 -14.59 -15.20
N GLY A 65 5.26 -13.55 -15.06
CA GLY A 65 5.76 -12.17 -14.89
C GLY A 65 6.05 -11.80 -13.44
N GLY A 66 5.37 -12.45 -12.48
CA GLY A 66 5.57 -12.23 -11.05
C GLY A 66 5.32 -13.50 -10.25
N PHE A 67 6.14 -13.70 -9.21
CA PHE A 67 6.00 -14.77 -8.23
C PHE A 67 6.33 -14.18 -6.86
N LYS A 68 5.37 -14.28 -5.92
CA LYS A 68 5.51 -13.81 -4.55
C LYS A 68 4.89 -14.81 -3.59
N THR A 69 5.55 -15.04 -2.47
CA THR A 69 5.07 -15.89 -1.38
C THR A 69 4.87 -15.07 -0.12
N LEU A 70 3.85 -15.41 0.65
CA LEU A 70 3.56 -14.82 1.94
C LEU A 70 3.06 -15.91 2.88
N GLU A 71 3.71 -16.02 4.05
CA GLU A 71 3.32 -16.91 5.12
C GLU A 71 2.95 -16.13 6.37
N ALA A 72 1.80 -16.44 6.94
CA ALA A 72 1.31 -15.83 8.18
C ALA A 72 0.29 -16.76 8.84
N PRO A 73 -0.04 -16.57 10.14
CA PRO A 73 -1.12 -17.32 10.81
C PRO A 73 -2.46 -17.29 10.08
N PHE A 74 -2.75 -16.20 9.37
CA PHE A 74 -3.84 -16.09 8.41
C PHE A 74 -3.40 -15.24 7.22
N VAL A 75 -3.75 -15.68 6.00
CA VAL A 75 -3.47 -14.92 4.77
C VAL A 75 -4.78 -14.58 4.08
N GLY A 76 -5.07 -13.28 3.99
CA GLY A 76 -6.14 -12.75 3.15
C GLY A 76 -5.64 -12.51 1.73
N SER A 77 -6.56 -12.59 0.75
CA SER A 77 -6.23 -12.35 -0.65
C SER A 77 -7.34 -11.59 -1.38
N TYR A 78 -6.94 -10.87 -2.42
CA TYR A 78 -7.88 -10.21 -3.33
C TYR A 78 -7.27 -10.11 -4.72
N ILE A 79 -8.08 -10.41 -5.75
CA ILE A 79 -7.72 -10.23 -7.15
C ILE A 79 -8.70 -9.24 -7.79
N HIS A 80 -8.17 -8.19 -8.39
CA HIS A 80 -8.95 -7.16 -9.07
C HIS A 80 -8.80 -7.29 -10.58
N GLY A 81 -9.93 -7.61 -11.25
CA GLY A 81 -10.03 -7.66 -12.70
C GLY A 81 -9.01 -8.58 -13.38
N ASN A 82 -8.51 -9.60 -12.71
CA ASN A 82 -7.42 -10.49 -13.17
C ASN A 82 -6.11 -9.75 -13.53
N LYS A 83 -5.95 -8.50 -13.07
CA LYS A 83 -4.77 -7.67 -13.39
C LYS A 83 -3.94 -7.27 -12.19
N ILE A 84 -4.57 -7.19 -11.02
CA ILE A 84 -3.90 -6.82 -9.77
C ILE A 84 -4.27 -7.86 -8.73
N GLY A 85 -3.27 -8.43 -8.08
CA GLY A 85 -3.46 -9.33 -6.97
C GLY A 85 -2.73 -8.85 -5.73
N ALA A 86 -3.32 -9.08 -4.56
CA ALA A 86 -2.72 -8.75 -3.28
C ALA A 86 -2.92 -9.89 -2.27
N LEU A 87 -1.90 -10.09 -1.45
CA LEU A 87 -1.92 -10.94 -0.25
C LEU A 87 -1.66 -10.07 0.97
N VAL A 88 -2.32 -10.38 2.07
CA VAL A 88 -2.11 -9.72 3.36
C VAL A 88 -2.00 -10.78 4.46
N GLY A 89 -0.89 -10.76 5.17
CA GLY A 89 -0.64 -11.60 6.34
C GLY A 89 -1.17 -10.95 7.61
N LEU A 90 -1.96 -11.69 8.38
CA LEU A 90 -2.45 -11.31 9.70
C LEU A 90 -1.73 -12.09 10.79
N SER A 91 -1.49 -11.46 11.94
CA SER A 91 -0.79 -12.03 13.10
C SER A 91 -1.56 -13.16 13.77
N SER A 92 -2.88 -13.27 13.53
CA SER A 92 -3.73 -14.32 14.09
C SER A 92 -4.98 -14.55 13.24
N ALA A 93 -5.52 -15.77 13.32
CA ALA A 93 -6.78 -16.16 12.68
C ALA A 93 -7.96 -15.92 13.65
N ILE A 94 -8.29 -14.66 13.86
CA ILE A 94 -9.45 -14.27 14.68
C ILE A 94 -10.78 -14.56 13.98
N ASP A 95 -11.89 -14.49 14.71
CA ASP A 95 -13.21 -14.49 14.11
C ASP A 95 -13.35 -13.28 13.17
N GLY A 96 -13.76 -13.52 11.92
CA GLY A 96 -13.82 -12.49 10.89
C GLY A 96 -12.49 -12.20 10.16
N ALA A 97 -11.41 -12.97 10.42
CA ALA A 97 -10.11 -12.81 9.74
C ALA A 97 -10.23 -12.86 8.21
N ALA A 98 -11.16 -13.66 7.66
CA ALA A 98 -11.38 -13.73 6.21
C ALA A 98 -11.89 -12.42 5.63
N GLU A 99 -12.84 -11.75 6.28
CA GLU A 99 -13.37 -10.46 5.87
C GLU A 99 -12.32 -9.36 6.05
N LEU A 100 -11.63 -9.35 7.19
CA LEU A 100 -10.55 -8.41 7.47
C LEU A 100 -9.43 -8.53 6.43
N GLY A 101 -8.92 -9.74 6.22
CA GLY A 101 -7.84 -10.03 5.27
C GLY A 101 -8.22 -9.62 3.85
N LYS A 102 -9.44 -9.93 3.40
CA LYS A 102 -9.96 -9.51 2.11
C LYS A 102 -10.04 -7.98 2.00
N SER A 103 -10.57 -7.30 3.00
CA SER A 103 -10.74 -5.84 2.99
C SER A 103 -9.39 -5.12 2.92
N VAL A 104 -8.40 -5.58 3.69
CA VAL A 104 -7.05 -5.01 3.64
C VAL A 104 -6.32 -5.38 2.34
N SER A 105 -6.54 -6.58 1.79
CA SER A 105 -6.02 -6.94 0.46
C SER A 105 -6.61 -6.08 -0.65
N MET A 106 -7.89 -5.69 -0.56
CA MET A 106 -8.50 -4.72 -1.47
C MET A 106 -7.84 -3.34 -1.37
N GLN A 107 -7.50 -2.89 -0.16
CA GLN A 107 -6.73 -1.67 0.07
C GLN A 107 -5.36 -1.71 -0.63
N VAL A 108 -4.59 -2.79 -0.41
CA VAL A 108 -3.28 -3.00 -1.05
C VAL A 108 -3.40 -2.99 -2.58
N ALA A 109 -4.39 -3.69 -3.13
CA ALA A 109 -4.61 -3.74 -4.57
C ALA A 109 -4.92 -2.36 -5.15
N SER A 110 -5.74 -1.56 -4.45
CA SER A 110 -6.25 -0.27 -4.93
C SER A 110 -5.26 0.87 -4.75
N MET A 111 -4.61 0.97 -3.58
CA MET A 111 -3.80 2.13 -3.22
C MET A 111 -2.30 1.95 -3.49
N GLY A 112 -1.83 0.71 -3.71
CA GLY A 112 -0.46 0.46 -4.12
C GLY A 112 0.59 0.82 -3.08
N ALA A 113 0.33 0.50 -1.80
CA ALA A 113 1.32 0.66 -0.73
C ALA A 113 2.64 -0.05 -1.07
N THR A 114 3.76 0.51 -0.65
CA THR A 114 5.10 -0.05 -0.86
C THR A 114 5.74 -0.56 0.42
N THR A 115 5.31 -0.04 1.58
CA THR A 115 5.78 -0.43 2.91
C THR A 115 4.60 -0.65 3.84
N LEU A 116 4.82 -1.37 4.93
CA LEU A 116 3.79 -1.59 5.94
C LEU A 116 3.59 -0.32 6.79
N SER A 117 4.68 0.32 7.20
CA SER A 117 4.71 1.45 8.12
C SER A 117 5.83 2.40 7.78
N TYR A 118 5.73 3.66 8.22
CA TYR A 118 6.81 4.66 8.11
C TYR A 118 8.13 4.23 8.75
N LYS A 119 8.10 3.26 9.66
CA LYS A 119 9.30 2.69 10.32
C LYS A 119 10.16 1.86 9.38
N ASP A 120 9.59 1.43 8.26
CA ASP A 120 10.24 0.61 7.25
C ASP A 120 10.92 1.46 6.17
N PHE A 121 10.76 2.77 6.22
CA PHE A 121 11.44 3.67 5.29
C PHE A 121 12.92 3.83 5.59
N ASP A 122 13.72 3.81 4.55
CA ASP A 122 15.11 4.26 4.59
C ASP A 122 15.14 5.78 4.85
N PRO A 123 15.93 6.27 5.83
CA PRO A 123 16.04 7.70 6.12
C PRO A 123 16.54 8.53 4.94
N GLU A 124 17.44 7.99 4.10
CA GLU A 124 17.94 8.68 2.88
C GLU A 124 16.83 8.82 1.84
N PHE A 125 15.99 7.78 1.70
CA PHE A 125 14.82 7.84 0.85
C PHE A 125 13.85 8.94 1.30
N VAL A 126 13.54 9.03 2.60
CA VAL A 126 12.65 10.07 3.13
C VAL A 126 13.23 11.47 2.91
N ALA A 127 14.54 11.65 3.11
CA ALA A 127 15.21 12.93 2.85
C ALA A 127 15.11 13.33 1.38
N SER A 128 15.44 12.42 0.46
CA SER A 128 15.38 12.63 -0.99
C SER A 128 13.96 12.96 -1.47
N GLU A 129 12.96 12.22 -1.00
CA GLU A 129 11.53 12.48 -1.30
C GLU A 129 11.07 13.84 -0.77
N THR A 130 11.56 14.24 0.42
CA THR A 130 11.25 15.55 1.00
C THR A 130 11.75 16.67 0.07
N GLU A 131 13.02 16.62 -0.34
CA GLU A 131 13.61 17.60 -1.23
C GLU A 131 12.90 17.67 -2.58
N ALA A 132 12.61 16.49 -3.18
CA ALA A 132 11.93 16.40 -4.46
C ALA A 132 10.52 17.00 -4.41
N ARG A 133 9.74 16.72 -3.36
CA ARG A 133 8.38 17.26 -3.20
C ARG A 133 8.39 18.77 -2.95
N ILE A 134 9.30 19.26 -2.12
CA ILE A 134 9.47 20.71 -1.89
C ILE A 134 9.78 21.40 -3.21
N ALA A 135 10.76 20.93 -3.97
CA ALA A 135 11.13 21.53 -5.25
C ALA A 135 9.98 21.60 -6.27
N VAL A 136 9.13 20.55 -6.32
CA VAL A 136 7.92 20.55 -7.16
C VAL A 136 6.92 21.61 -6.70
N ILE A 137 6.64 21.69 -5.39
CA ILE A 137 5.69 22.66 -4.84
C ILE A 137 6.19 24.09 -5.03
N GLU A 138 7.47 24.35 -4.82
CA GLU A 138 8.08 25.67 -5.05
C GLU A 138 7.97 26.10 -6.51
N LYS A 139 8.24 25.18 -7.45
CA LYS A 139 8.06 25.43 -8.88
C LYS A 139 6.62 25.76 -9.23
N ASP A 140 5.66 24.98 -8.71
CA ASP A 140 4.24 25.23 -8.89
C ASP A 140 3.83 26.59 -8.31
N ASN A 141 4.37 26.97 -7.15
CA ASN A 141 4.08 28.22 -6.47
C ASN A 141 4.58 29.44 -7.27
N ILE A 142 5.69 29.32 -7.99
CA ILE A 142 6.15 30.38 -8.91
C ILE A 142 5.08 30.63 -10.00
N GLU A 143 4.53 29.56 -10.57
CA GLU A 143 3.51 29.66 -11.61
C GLU A 143 2.16 30.16 -11.05
N LEU A 144 1.73 29.63 -9.90
CA LEU A 144 0.53 30.11 -9.20
C LEU A 144 0.62 31.59 -8.85
N GLY A 145 1.79 32.04 -8.37
CA GLY A 145 2.04 33.45 -8.07
C GLY A 145 1.93 34.35 -9.31
N ARG A 146 2.44 33.93 -10.47
CA ARG A 146 2.28 34.62 -11.75
C ARG A 146 0.81 34.74 -12.19
N LEU A 147 -0.01 33.76 -11.83
CA LEU A 147 -1.43 33.69 -12.14
C LEU A 147 -2.32 34.39 -11.08
N GLY A 148 -1.73 34.93 -10.00
CA GLY A 148 -2.48 35.55 -8.90
C GLY A 148 -3.33 34.56 -8.10
N LYS A 149 -2.98 33.26 -8.14
CA LYS A 149 -3.67 32.20 -7.42
C LYS A 149 -3.06 31.97 -6.04
N THR A 150 -3.84 31.36 -5.13
CA THR A 150 -3.36 30.95 -3.81
C THR A 150 -2.20 29.97 -3.94
N LEU A 151 -1.10 30.24 -3.23
CA LEU A 151 0.06 29.38 -3.20
C LEU A 151 -0.23 28.10 -2.40
N LYS A 152 0.38 27.00 -2.82
CA LYS A 152 0.38 25.75 -2.07
C LYS A 152 1.27 25.88 -0.83
N ASN A 153 0.88 25.28 0.26
CA ASN A 153 1.73 25.18 1.43
C ASN A 153 2.95 24.30 1.12
N VAL A 154 4.15 24.77 1.47
CA VAL A 154 5.39 23.99 1.38
C VAL A 154 5.55 23.23 2.69
N PRO A 155 5.45 21.88 2.70
CA PRO A 155 5.55 21.12 3.93
C PRO A 155 6.99 21.15 4.46
N LYS A 156 7.15 21.24 5.79
CA LYS A 156 8.45 21.11 6.44
C LYS A 156 8.85 19.62 6.58
N TYR A 157 7.86 18.76 6.70
CA TYR A 157 7.99 17.31 6.86
C TYR A 157 6.99 16.61 5.96
N ILE A 158 7.26 15.35 5.59
CA ILE A 158 6.39 14.52 4.75
C ILE A 158 6.12 13.15 5.34
N SER A 159 6.85 12.76 6.39
CA SER A 159 6.76 11.44 7.04
C SER A 159 6.81 11.56 8.55
N ARG A 160 6.10 10.66 9.22
CA ARG A 160 6.13 10.46 10.67
C ARG A 160 7.56 10.20 11.18
N ALA A 161 8.40 9.57 10.37
CA ALA A 161 9.81 9.33 10.68
C ALA A 161 10.59 10.63 11.00
N GLN A 162 10.15 11.76 10.47
CA GLN A 162 10.74 13.09 10.70
C GLN A 162 10.15 13.83 11.91
N LEU A 163 8.97 13.41 12.41
CA LEU A 163 8.26 14.04 13.51
C LEU A 163 8.75 13.48 14.85
N THR A 164 9.92 13.92 15.28
CA THR A 164 10.49 13.58 16.60
C THR A 164 9.66 14.19 17.73
N ASP A 165 9.86 13.70 18.96
CA ASP A 165 9.18 14.29 20.14
C ASP A 165 9.48 15.78 20.29
N ALA A 166 10.68 16.23 19.94
CA ALA A 166 11.05 17.64 19.96
C ALA A 166 10.23 18.45 18.92
N VAL A 167 10.07 17.92 17.69
CA VAL A 167 9.27 18.54 16.64
C VAL A 167 7.80 18.62 17.03
N LEU A 168 7.27 17.57 17.66
CA LEU A 168 5.88 17.57 18.15
C LEU A 168 5.67 18.56 19.29
N ALA A 169 6.61 18.67 20.21
CA ALA A 169 6.57 19.66 21.28
C ALA A 169 6.63 21.09 20.74
N GLU A 170 7.50 21.38 19.75
CA GLU A 170 7.52 22.66 19.05
C GLU A 170 6.18 22.97 18.37
N ALA A 171 5.58 22.00 17.70
CA ALA A 171 4.29 22.15 17.04
C ALA A 171 3.18 22.44 18.06
N GLU A 172 3.20 21.74 19.21
CA GLU A 172 2.25 21.98 20.29
C GLU A 172 2.34 23.40 20.84
N GLU A 173 3.56 23.90 21.10
CA GLU A 173 3.76 25.28 21.57
C GLU A 173 3.35 26.32 20.52
N ALA A 174 3.62 26.05 19.24
CA ALA A 174 3.16 26.90 18.16
C ALA A 174 1.62 26.98 18.08
N ILE A 175 0.94 25.83 18.23
CA ILE A 175 -0.53 25.76 18.27
C ILE A 175 -1.08 26.53 19.47
N LYS A 176 -0.47 26.41 20.66
CA LYS A 176 -0.85 27.18 21.86
C LYS A 176 -0.70 28.68 21.65
N ALA A 177 0.39 29.09 21.01
CA ALA A 177 0.62 30.49 20.67
C ALA A 177 -0.45 31.03 19.67
N GLU A 178 -0.83 30.22 18.68
CA GLU A 178 -1.90 30.53 17.75
C GLU A 178 -3.25 30.68 18.47
N LEU A 179 -3.63 29.74 19.34
CA LEU A 179 -4.86 29.75 20.12
C LEU A 179 -4.93 31.01 21.03
N LYS A 180 -3.80 31.41 21.60
CA LYS A 180 -3.68 32.62 22.38
C LYS A 180 -3.89 33.89 21.54
N ALA A 181 -3.28 33.93 20.34
CA ALA A 181 -3.45 35.02 19.40
C ALA A 181 -4.91 35.14 18.90
N GLU A 182 -5.60 34.01 18.72
CA GLU A 182 -7.03 33.94 18.40
C GLU A 182 -7.95 34.34 19.57
N GLY A 183 -7.41 34.60 20.74
CA GLY A 183 -8.18 34.96 21.94
C GLY A 183 -8.98 33.77 22.54
N LYS A 184 -8.58 32.53 22.25
CA LYS A 184 -9.24 31.36 22.81
C LYS A 184 -8.89 31.19 24.28
N PRO A 185 -9.90 31.01 25.20
CA PRO A 185 -9.63 30.78 26.61
C PRO A 185 -8.79 29.52 26.84
N GLU A 186 -7.80 29.59 27.71
CA GLU A 186 -6.92 28.44 28.04
C GLU A 186 -7.71 27.21 28.53
N GLN A 187 -8.85 27.41 29.18
CA GLN A 187 -9.72 26.33 29.68
C GLN A 187 -10.26 25.37 28.62
N ILE A 188 -10.25 25.78 27.34
CA ILE A 188 -10.74 24.96 26.21
C ILE A 188 -9.59 24.38 25.38
N TRP A 189 -8.32 24.73 25.66
CA TRP A 189 -7.19 24.28 24.88
C TRP A 189 -7.02 22.77 24.92
N ASP A 190 -7.24 22.11 26.07
CA ASP A 190 -7.17 20.64 26.21
C ASP A 190 -8.14 19.91 25.27
N LYS A 191 -9.22 20.57 24.83
CA LYS A 191 -10.19 20.03 23.88
C LYS A 191 -9.83 20.31 22.41
N ILE A 192 -9.12 21.39 22.15
CA ILE A 192 -8.79 21.85 20.79
C ILE A 192 -7.41 21.35 20.35
N LEU A 193 -6.46 21.35 21.27
CA LEU A 193 -5.06 21.02 21.01
C LEU A 193 -4.86 19.65 20.37
N PRO A 194 -5.50 18.55 20.85
CA PRO A 194 -5.35 17.24 20.22
C PRO A 194 -5.75 17.25 18.75
N GLY A 195 -6.89 17.83 18.40
CA GLY A 195 -7.37 17.89 17.02
C GLY A 195 -6.48 18.74 16.10
N LYS A 196 -5.94 19.86 16.61
CA LYS A 196 -4.98 20.69 15.84
C LYS A 196 -3.64 19.95 15.66
N LEU A 197 -3.18 19.20 16.67
CA LEU A 197 -1.96 18.41 16.59
C LEU A 197 -2.13 17.21 15.63
N GLU A 198 -3.28 16.52 15.67
CA GLU A 198 -3.60 15.48 14.69
C GLU A 198 -3.60 16.02 13.28
N ARG A 199 -4.16 17.21 13.06
CA ARG A 199 -4.12 17.87 11.77
C ARG A 199 -2.69 18.21 11.34
N PHE A 200 -1.88 18.76 12.25
CA PHE A 200 -0.46 19.02 11.98
C PHE A 200 0.26 17.73 11.54
N ILE A 201 0.04 16.62 12.24
CA ILE A 201 0.61 15.32 11.88
C ILE A 201 0.12 14.90 10.48
N ALA A 202 -1.18 14.96 10.21
CA ALA A 202 -1.75 14.57 8.92
C ALA A 202 -1.17 15.42 7.76
N ASP A 203 -1.06 16.74 7.96
CA ASP A 203 -0.52 17.65 6.95
C ASP A 203 1.00 17.44 6.69
N ASN A 204 1.72 16.79 7.62
CA ASN A 204 3.17 16.52 7.55
C ASN A 204 3.53 15.04 7.43
N THR A 205 2.59 14.18 7.04
CA THR A 205 2.80 12.73 6.83
C THR A 205 2.23 12.23 5.50
N THR A 206 2.29 13.07 4.48
CA THR A 206 1.72 12.76 3.15
C THR A 206 2.41 11.59 2.46
N LEU A 207 3.72 11.39 2.68
CA LEU A 207 4.45 10.25 2.17
C LEU A 207 3.94 8.93 2.79
N ASP A 208 3.70 8.94 4.11
CA ASP A 208 3.20 7.78 4.84
C ASP A 208 1.80 7.41 4.33
N GLN A 209 0.92 8.40 4.18
CA GLN A 209 -0.44 8.20 3.67
C GLN A 209 -0.46 7.67 2.22
N GLU A 210 0.56 7.95 1.43
CA GLU A 210 0.68 7.42 0.06
C GLU A 210 1.32 6.03 0.02
N LYS A 211 2.35 5.79 0.82
CA LYS A 211 3.24 4.63 0.67
C LYS A 211 3.11 3.58 1.77
N CYS A 212 2.66 3.96 2.98
CA CYS A 212 2.55 3.04 4.11
C CYS A 212 1.13 2.50 4.23
N LEU A 213 0.95 1.19 4.09
CA LEU A 213 -0.36 0.55 4.15
C LEU A 213 -1.16 0.94 5.39
N LEU A 214 -0.54 0.94 6.56
CA LEU A 214 -1.22 1.20 7.83
C LEU A 214 -1.64 2.66 8.01
N ASP A 215 -0.96 3.59 7.35
CA ASP A 215 -1.21 5.03 7.44
C ASP A 215 -2.18 5.55 6.36
N GLN A 216 -2.47 4.74 5.33
CA GLN A 216 -3.44 5.09 4.30
C GLN A 216 -4.85 5.21 4.86
N ASN A 217 -5.62 6.17 4.36
CA ASN A 217 -7.05 6.22 4.61
C ASN A 217 -7.71 4.94 4.08
N PHE A 218 -8.58 4.34 4.90
CA PHE A 218 -9.23 3.09 4.52
C PHE A 218 -10.26 3.32 3.41
N ILE A 219 -10.14 2.61 2.30
CA ILE A 219 -10.97 2.81 1.10
C ILE A 219 -12.47 2.61 1.32
N MET A 220 -12.87 1.87 2.36
CA MET A 220 -14.28 1.59 2.68
C MET A 220 -14.84 2.52 3.76
N ASP A 221 -13.99 3.25 4.48
CA ASP A 221 -14.37 4.26 5.48
C ASP A 221 -13.23 5.29 5.64
N ASP A 222 -13.37 6.45 5.00
CA ASP A 222 -12.39 7.53 4.99
C ASP A 222 -12.19 8.26 6.33
N LYS A 223 -12.99 7.92 7.35
CA LYS A 223 -12.87 8.47 8.71
C LYS A 223 -11.79 7.80 9.54
N MET A 224 -11.24 6.70 9.05
CA MET A 224 -10.19 5.96 9.73
C MET A 224 -9.10 5.53 8.75
N ASN A 225 -7.89 5.32 9.25
CA ASN A 225 -6.83 4.68 8.50
C ASN A 225 -6.89 3.15 8.64
N VAL A 226 -6.08 2.46 7.83
CA VAL A 226 -6.02 0.99 7.84
C VAL A 226 -5.64 0.44 9.22
N ALA A 227 -4.69 1.09 9.94
CA ALA A 227 -4.31 0.66 11.29
C ALA A 227 -5.48 0.71 12.26
N GLN A 228 -6.27 1.80 12.24
CA GLN A 228 -7.46 1.96 13.07
C GLN A 228 -8.54 0.93 12.71
N TYR A 229 -8.74 0.67 11.42
CA TYR A 229 -9.68 -0.36 10.97
C TYR A 229 -9.27 -1.75 11.49
N VAL A 230 -8.00 -2.13 11.34
CA VAL A 230 -7.48 -3.42 11.82
C VAL A 230 -7.63 -3.52 13.34
N ALA A 231 -7.24 -2.50 14.10
CA ALA A 231 -7.36 -2.46 15.55
C ALA A 231 -8.82 -2.57 16.05
N SER A 232 -9.79 -2.08 15.26
CA SER A 232 -11.22 -2.19 15.59
C SER A 232 -11.75 -3.63 15.54
N LYS A 233 -11.01 -4.57 14.94
CA LYS A 233 -11.43 -5.99 14.78
C LYS A 233 -10.97 -6.90 15.90
N GLY A 234 -10.10 -6.43 16.79
CA GLY A 234 -9.61 -7.18 17.95
C GLY A 234 -8.10 -7.24 18.03
N ASP A 235 -7.57 -8.25 18.73
CA ASP A 235 -6.13 -8.46 18.89
C ASP A 235 -5.51 -9.12 17.67
N VAL A 236 -5.38 -8.34 16.62
CA VAL A 236 -4.81 -8.74 15.33
C VAL A 236 -4.06 -7.57 14.71
N SER A 237 -2.99 -7.85 14.00
CA SER A 237 -2.22 -6.88 13.23
C SER A 237 -1.92 -7.39 11.82
N VAL A 238 -1.66 -6.49 10.90
CA VAL A 238 -1.06 -6.83 9.60
C VAL A 238 0.43 -6.98 9.80
N VAL A 239 0.99 -8.13 9.41
CA VAL A 239 2.43 -8.42 9.58
C VAL A 239 3.22 -8.30 8.29
N SER A 240 2.56 -8.48 7.15
CA SER A 240 3.17 -8.37 5.82
C SER A 240 2.11 -8.23 4.74
N PHE A 241 2.50 -7.82 3.57
CA PHE A 241 1.67 -7.86 2.37
C PHE A 241 2.53 -8.04 1.11
N GLU A 242 1.91 -8.56 0.07
CA GLU A 242 2.50 -8.65 -1.26
C GLU A 242 1.50 -8.16 -2.31
N ARG A 243 2.01 -7.53 -3.35
CA ARG A 243 1.21 -7.05 -4.48
C ARG A 243 1.88 -7.44 -5.79
N VAL A 244 1.09 -7.95 -6.71
CA VAL A 244 1.47 -8.19 -8.11
C VAL A 244 0.51 -7.41 -9.00
N SER A 245 1.05 -6.68 -9.97
CA SER A 245 0.27 -5.85 -10.88
C SER A 245 0.78 -6.03 -12.30
N LEU A 246 -0.15 -6.17 -13.25
CA LEU A 246 0.11 -6.20 -14.70
C LEU A 246 -0.02 -4.81 -15.35
N VAL A 247 -0.31 -3.78 -14.56
CA VAL A 247 -0.52 -2.39 -14.99
C VAL A 247 0.31 -1.45 -14.14
#